data_82f479c3897817083c2768d861349b94
#
_entry.id   82f479c3897817083c2768d861349b94
#
_cell.length_a   1.000
_cell.length_b   1.000
_cell.length_c   1.000
_cell.angle_alpha   90.00
_cell.angle_beta   90.00
_cell.angle_gamma   90.00
#
_symmetry.space_group_name_H-M   'P 1'
#
loop_
_entity.id
_entity.type
_entity.pdbx_description
1 polymer ?
#
loop_
_entity_poly.entity_id
_entity_poly.type
_entity_poly.pdbx_seq_one_letter_code
_entity_poly.pdbx_strand_id
1 'polypeptide(L)'
;YIQNIDNIGFVFSGSKKHLLTQMFTNYVKPFYAQATPLELLPIPKERFYAFVKEKFEISGKTITKESFDALYELVDGESWLVQNVCYHLWQNFENVEKEHIEPMIKEIAAMSDAIYKMMFDNFSNTQKSALKIIVNNKGANLLSKDVLNLNDISKSSLVSALNVLLDKEVIDKSDNAYYINDKLFEMWLK
;
A
#
# COMPACT_ATOMS: atom_id res chain seq x y z
N TYR A 1 -34.72 0.92 -3.12
CA TYR A 1 -35.27 0.48 -1.81
C TYR A 1 -34.63 1.19 -0.63
N ILE A 2 -33.29 1.44 -0.65
CA ILE A 2 -32.56 2.13 0.44
C ILE A 2 -33.04 3.57 0.62
N GLN A 3 -33.42 4.25 -0.47
CA GLN A 3 -33.85 5.65 -0.50
C GLN A 3 -35.18 5.94 0.22
N ASN A 4 -35.98 4.90 0.51
CA ASN A 4 -37.30 5.02 1.10
C ASN A 4 -37.33 4.56 2.57
N ILE A 5 -36.18 4.42 3.21
CA ILE A 5 -36.09 4.00 4.60
C ILE A 5 -35.80 5.25 5.45
N ASP A 6 -36.80 5.67 6.20
CA ASP A 6 -36.67 6.80 7.11
C ASP A 6 -35.92 6.42 8.39
N ASN A 7 -35.18 7.37 8.95
CA ASN A 7 -34.47 7.25 10.24
C ASN A 7 -33.30 6.26 10.26
N ILE A 8 -32.72 5.91 9.08
CA ILE A 8 -31.51 5.08 9.01
C ILE A 8 -30.40 5.84 8.27
N GLY A 9 -29.22 5.88 8.87
CA GLY A 9 -28.00 6.33 8.20
C GLY A 9 -27.27 5.15 7.57
N PHE A 10 -26.85 5.31 6.32
CA PHE A 10 -26.06 4.29 5.61
C PHE A 10 -24.61 4.72 5.48
N VAL A 11 -23.69 3.82 5.77
CA VAL A 11 -22.26 3.96 5.51
C VAL A 11 -21.85 2.87 4.51
N PHE A 12 -21.32 3.30 3.37
CA PHE A 12 -20.80 2.39 2.35
C PHE A 12 -19.28 2.38 2.45
N SER A 13 -18.69 1.22 2.61
CA SER A 13 -17.24 1.06 2.64
C SER A 13 -16.80 0.00 1.63
N GLY A 14 -15.61 0.14 1.09
CA GLY A 14 -15.02 -0.83 0.18
C GLY A 14 -13.55 -0.50 -0.06
N SER A 15 -12.75 -1.52 -0.29
CA SER A 15 -11.32 -1.39 -0.63
C SER A 15 -11.11 -0.83 -2.04
N LYS A 16 -12.07 -1.03 -2.94
CA LYS A 16 -12.03 -0.53 -4.33
C LYS A 16 -12.44 0.93 -4.41
N LYS A 17 -11.51 1.84 -4.06
CA LYS A 17 -11.75 3.29 -4.03
C LYS A 17 -12.40 3.81 -5.32
N HIS A 18 -11.87 3.40 -6.49
CA HIS A 18 -12.39 3.84 -7.78
C HIS A 18 -13.82 3.36 -8.06
N LEU A 19 -14.21 2.14 -7.64
CA LEU A 19 -15.56 1.64 -7.80
C LEU A 19 -16.54 2.37 -6.90
N LEU A 20 -16.20 2.56 -5.62
CA LEU A 20 -17.00 3.38 -4.71
C LEU A 20 -17.18 4.80 -5.24
N THR A 21 -16.10 5.44 -5.65
CA THR A 21 -16.15 6.78 -6.23
C THR A 21 -17.07 6.80 -7.46
N GLN A 22 -16.93 5.86 -8.40
CA GLN A 22 -17.80 5.79 -9.58
C GLN A 22 -19.27 5.57 -9.25
N MET A 23 -19.59 4.81 -8.20
CA MET A 23 -21.00 4.59 -7.78
C MET A 23 -21.69 5.89 -7.39
N PHE A 24 -20.97 6.81 -6.73
CA PHE A 24 -21.54 8.03 -6.16
C PHE A 24 -21.26 9.29 -6.96
N THR A 25 -20.27 9.30 -7.85
CA THR A 25 -19.91 10.48 -8.66
C THR A 25 -20.36 10.38 -10.13
N ASN A 26 -20.67 9.19 -10.63
CA ASN A 26 -21.10 9.01 -12.00
C ASN A 26 -22.62 9.23 -12.11
N TYR A 27 -23.03 10.26 -12.86
CA TYR A 27 -24.44 10.67 -13.02
C TYR A 27 -25.35 9.61 -13.65
N VAL A 28 -24.78 8.57 -14.30
CA VAL A 28 -25.54 7.45 -14.88
C VAL A 28 -25.84 6.36 -13.83
N LYS A 29 -25.19 6.41 -12.67
CA LYS A 29 -25.34 5.38 -11.64
C LYS A 29 -26.50 5.69 -10.68
N PRO A 30 -27.23 4.66 -10.21
CA PRO A 30 -28.39 4.84 -9.33
C PRO A 30 -28.13 5.58 -8.02
N PHE A 31 -26.89 5.53 -7.53
CA PHE A 31 -26.48 6.17 -6.27
C PHE A 31 -25.78 7.53 -6.45
N TYR A 32 -25.85 8.12 -7.67
CA TYR A 32 -25.25 9.42 -7.93
C TYR A 32 -25.69 10.46 -6.90
N ALA A 33 -24.72 11.16 -6.32
CA ALA A 33 -24.90 12.25 -5.34
C ALA A 33 -25.69 11.87 -4.05
N GLN A 34 -25.85 10.58 -3.74
CA GLN A 34 -26.61 10.11 -2.56
C GLN A 34 -25.75 9.86 -1.31
N ALA A 35 -24.44 10.00 -1.41
CA ALA A 35 -23.54 9.90 -0.27
C ALA A 35 -22.42 10.92 -0.38
N THR A 36 -21.94 11.38 0.77
CA THR A 36 -20.76 12.23 0.86
C THR A 36 -19.52 11.33 0.91
N PRO A 37 -18.58 11.43 -0.05
CA PRO A 37 -17.34 10.67 0.00
C PRO A 37 -16.50 11.08 1.22
N LEU A 38 -16.05 10.09 1.97
CA LEU A 38 -15.08 10.27 3.05
C LEU A 38 -13.85 9.45 2.72
N GLU A 39 -12.74 10.11 2.50
CA GLU A 39 -11.45 9.46 2.29
C GLU A 39 -10.72 9.31 3.62
N LEU A 40 -10.35 8.07 3.96
CA LEU A 40 -9.48 7.80 5.10
C LEU A 40 -8.03 7.97 4.67
N LEU A 41 -7.41 9.02 5.14
CA LEU A 41 -5.99 9.28 4.95
C LEU A 41 -5.16 8.46 5.96
N PRO A 42 -3.84 8.25 5.69
CA PRO A 42 -2.94 7.66 6.68
C PRO A 42 -3.04 8.41 8.02
N ILE A 43 -2.86 7.68 9.11
CA ILE A 43 -2.83 8.28 10.46
C ILE A 43 -1.67 9.27 10.50
N PRO A 44 -1.89 10.55 10.88
CA PRO A 44 -0.81 11.54 10.95
C PRO A 44 0.36 11.04 11.81
N LYS A 45 1.58 11.14 11.28
CA LYS A 45 2.80 10.58 11.88
C LYS A 45 2.95 10.88 13.37
N GLU A 46 2.74 12.12 13.77
CA GLU A 46 2.88 12.55 15.17
C GLU A 46 1.85 11.89 16.11
N ARG A 47 0.61 11.74 15.63
CA ARG A 47 -0.43 11.05 16.41
C ARG A 47 -0.15 9.56 16.53
N PHE A 48 0.35 8.97 15.46
CA PHE A 48 0.67 7.54 15.46
C PHE A 48 1.89 7.26 16.36
N TYR A 49 2.92 8.12 16.28
CA TYR A 49 4.05 8.03 17.19
C TYR A 49 3.64 8.12 18.66
N ALA A 50 2.80 9.09 19.01
CA ALA A 50 2.33 9.25 20.38
C ALA A 50 1.63 7.97 20.90
N PHE A 51 0.78 7.36 20.06
CA PHE A 51 0.12 6.10 20.39
C PHE A 51 1.12 4.95 20.57
N VAL A 52 2.04 4.76 19.62
CA VAL A 52 3.03 3.68 19.65
C VAL A 52 3.94 3.86 20.87
N LYS A 53 4.44 5.07 21.10
CA LYS A 53 5.28 5.40 22.26
C LYS A 53 4.59 5.02 23.58
N GLU A 54 3.32 5.42 23.77
CA GLU A 54 2.53 5.05 24.94
C GLU A 54 2.48 3.54 25.14
N LYS A 55 2.26 2.75 24.06
CA LYS A 55 2.18 1.28 24.18
C LYS A 55 3.51 0.64 24.56
N PHE A 56 4.61 1.17 24.05
CA PHE A 56 5.95 0.74 24.47
C PHE A 56 6.21 1.07 25.95
N GLU A 57 5.95 2.31 26.38
CA GLU A 57 6.18 2.78 27.75
C GLU A 57 5.36 2.00 28.80
N ILE A 58 4.09 1.68 28.51
CA ILE A 58 3.25 0.86 29.43
C ILE A 58 3.88 -0.51 29.68
N SER A 59 4.60 -1.07 28.72
CA SER A 59 5.29 -2.35 28.86
C SER A 59 6.74 -2.24 29.35
N GLY A 60 7.19 -1.04 29.73
CA GLY A 60 8.55 -0.77 30.20
C GLY A 60 9.60 -0.71 29.09
N LYS A 61 9.16 -0.61 27.83
CA LYS A 61 10.04 -0.56 26.63
C LYS A 61 10.07 0.82 26.03
N THR A 62 11.01 1.06 25.11
CA THR A 62 11.12 2.36 24.44
C THR A 62 11.25 2.23 22.92
N ILE A 63 10.76 3.24 22.22
CA ILE A 63 11.02 3.47 20.80
C ILE A 63 11.35 4.95 20.60
N THR A 64 12.47 5.25 19.96
CA THR A 64 12.85 6.64 19.72
C THR A 64 11.97 7.24 18.62
N LYS A 65 11.83 8.57 18.64
CA LYS A 65 11.09 9.26 17.57
C LYS A 65 11.78 9.05 16.22
N GLU A 66 13.09 9.06 16.17
CA GLU A 66 13.87 8.83 14.97
C GLU A 66 13.60 7.44 14.37
N SER A 67 13.53 6.41 15.22
CA SER A 67 13.20 5.04 14.81
C SER A 67 11.80 4.96 14.22
N PHE A 68 10.82 5.58 14.89
CA PHE A 68 9.44 5.60 14.40
C PHE A 68 9.32 6.39 13.09
N ASP A 69 9.98 7.54 12.97
CA ASP A 69 9.97 8.35 11.75
C ASP A 69 10.56 7.55 10.57
N ALA A 70 11.67 6.85 10.77
CA ALA A 70 12.28 5.98 9.76
C ALA A 70 11.33 4.84 9.35
N LEU A 71 10.67 4.18 10.31
CA LEU A 71 9.66 3.17 10.02
C LEU A 71 8.52 3.75 9.19
N TYR A 72 7.92 4.84 9.67
CA TYR A 72 6.76 5.45 9.03
C TYR A 72 7.02 5.84 7.57
N GLU A 73 8.21 6.40 7.29
CA GLU A 73 8.63 6.78 5.94
C GLU A 73 8.92 5.57 5.05
N LEU A 74 9.56 4.53 5.57
CA LEU A 74 9.84 3.31 4.80
C LEU A 74 8.59 2.58 4.33
N VAL A 75 7.51 2.64 5.13
CA VAL A 75 6.25 1.96 4.82
C VAL A 75 5.15 2.91 4.36
N ASP A 76 5.48 4.17 4.01
CA ASP A 76 4.56 5.22 3.54
C ASP A 76 3.36 5.44 4.48
N GLY A 77 3.56 5.24 5.79
CA GLY A 77 2.52 5.38 6.82
C GLY A 77 1.38 4.37 6.74
N GLU A 78 1.56 3.26 6.01
CA GLU A 78 0.57 2.20 5.91
C GLU A 78 0.29 1.63 7.30
N SER A 79 -0.95 1.84 7.78
CA SER A 79 -1.28 1.67 9.21
C SER A 79 -1.12 0.25 9.72
N TRP A 80 -1.49 -0.75 8.89
CA TRP A 80 -1.33 -2.16 9.26
C TRP A 80 0.16 -2.53 9.37
N LEU A 81 0.96 -2.10 8.38
CA LEU A 81 2.38 -2.45 8.33
C LEU A 81 3.17 -1.75 9.45
N VAL A 82 2.86 -0.46 9.74
CA VAL A 82 3.42 0.24 10.91
C VAL A 82 3.14 -0.55 12.19
N GLN A 83 1.89 -0.97 12.41
CA GLN A 83 1.53 -1.73 13.61
C GLN A 83 2.22 -3.09 13.66
N ASN A 84 2.26 -3.81 12.54
CA ASN A 84 2.88 -5.12 12.44
C ASN A 84 4.39 -5.05 12.75
N VAL A 85 5.10 -4.10 12.14
CA VAL A 85 6.53 -3.89 12.42
C VAL A 85 6.75 -3.47 13.87
N CYS A 86 5.96 -2.52 14.40
CA CYS A 86 6.04 -2.14 15.82
C CYS A 86 5.81 -3.32 16.77
N TYR A 87 4.89 -4.23 16.44
CA TYR A 87 4.64 -5.44 17.23
C TYR A 87 5.87 -6.37 17.26
N HIS A 88 6.49 -6.62 16.11
CA HIS A 88 7.71 -7.44 16.05
C HIS A 88 8.91 -6.76 16.74
N LEU A 89 9.07 -5.45 16.57
CA LEU A 89 10.10 -4.69 17.29
C LEU A 89 9.89 -4.76 18.81
N TRP A 90 8.64 -4.59 19.25
CA TRP A 90 8.28 -4.71 20.66
C TRP A 90 8.58 -6.10 21.24
N GLN A 91 8.35 -7.17 20.47
CA GLN A 91 8.67 -8.53 20.91
C GLN A 91 10.17 -8.77 21.07
N ASN A 92 10.99 -8.19 20.20
CA ASN A 92 12.41 -8.55 20.07
C ASN A 92 13.37 -7.59 20.82
N PHE A 93 12.92 -6.36 21.14
CA PHE A 93 13.80 -5.34 21.73
C PHE A 93 13.18 -4.68 22.96
N GLU A 94 14.03 -4.33 23.93
CA GLU A 94 13.65 -3.48 25.07
C GLU A 94 13.71 -1.99 24.66
N ASN A 95 14.72 -1.61 23.88
CA ASN A 95 14.91 -0.27 23.36
C ASN A 95 15.05 -0.35 21.84
N VAL A 96 14.11 0.25 21.12
CA VAL A 96 14.09 0.24 19.65
C VAL A 96 14.85 1.44 19.11
N GLU A 97 15.96 1.16 18.43
CA GLU A 97 16.78 2.14 17.74
C GLU A 97 16.58 2.04 16.21
N LYS A 98 17.01 3.06 15.48
CA LYS A 98 16.80 3.18 14.03
C LYS A 98 17.36 2.01 13.23
N GLU A 99 18.50 1.48 13.65
CA GLU A 99 19.17 0.33 13.03
C GLU A 99 18.34 -0.97 13.07
N HIS A 100 17.36 -1.08 13.97
CA HIS A 100 16.50 -2.24 14.07
C HIS A 100 15.38 -2.25 13.00
N ILE A 101 15.07 -1.10 12.40
CA ILE A 101 13.87 -0.92 11.58
C ILE A 101 13.97 -1.70 10.26
N GLU A 102 14.97 -1.42 9.45
CA GLU A 102 15.09 -2.03 8.12
C GLU A 102 15.31 -3.56 8.18
N PRO A 103 16.16 -4.10 9.10
CA PRO A 103 16.28 -5.54 9.28
C PRO A 103 14.96 -6.21 9.67
N MET A 104 14.18 -5.60 10.58
CA MET A 104 12.88 -6.14 10.98
C MET A 104 11.88 -6.19 9.83
N ILE A 105 11.81 -5.16 9.01
CA ILE A 105 10.93 -5.16 7.84
C ILE A 105 11.34 -6.27 6.85
N LYS A 106 12.64 -6.46 6.62
CA LYS A 106 13.16 -7.54 5.76
C LYS A 106 12.81 -8.92 6.33
N GLU A 107 12.90 -9.10 7.63
CA GLU A 107 12.51 -10.35 8.29
C GLU A 107 11.01 -10.63 8.11
N ILE A 108 10.15 -9.64 8.32
CA ILE A 108 8.71 -9.77 8.12
C ILE A 108 8.39 -10.08 6.64
N ALA A 109 9.07 -9.44 5.69
CA ALA A 109 8.91 -9.75 4.28
C ALA A 109 9.35 -11.19 3.96
N ALA A 110 10.44 -11.67 4.57
CA ALA A 110 10.90 -13.04 4.41
C ALA A 110 9.93 -14.08 4.98
N MET A 111 9.21 -13.78 6.08
CA MET A 111 8.15 -14.64 6.60
C MET A 111 7.01 -14.88 5.59
N SER A 112 6.81 -13.93 4.68
CA SER A 112 5.79 -13.98 3.62
C SER A 112 6.33 -14.54 2.28
N ASP A 113 7.60 -14.97 2.21
CA ASP A 113 8.27 -15.37 0.96
C ASP A 113 7.49 -16.42 0.16
N ALA A 114 7.02 -17.48 0.82
CA ALA A 114 6.28 -18.55 0.15
C ALA A 114 4.98 -18.03 -0.49
N ILE A 115 4.28 -17.12 0.18
CA ILE A 115 3.02 -16.53 -0.30
C ILE A 115 3.31 -15.61 -1.48
N TYR A 116 4.28 -14.71 -1.33
CA TYR A 116 4.65 -13.76 -2.39
C TYR A 116 5.25 -14.44 -3.61
N LYS A 117 6.04 -15.49 -3.42
CA LYS A 117 6.57 -16.29 -4.51
C LYS A 117 5.45 -17.00 -5.29
N MET A 118 4.51 -17.63 -4.58
CA MET A 118 3.35 -18.26 -5.23
C MET A 118 2.50 -17.21 -5.98
N MET A 119 2.27 -16.04 -5.38
CA MET A 119 1.54 -14.95 -6.03
C MET A 119 2.29 -14.44 -7.27
N PHE A 120 3.60 -14.22 -7.15
CA PHE A 120 4.44 -13.76 -8.25
C PHE A 120 4.51 -14.76 -9.39
N ASP A 121 4.57 -16.06 -9.10
CA ASP A 121 4.61 -17.12 -10.11
C ASP A 121 3.33 -17.21 -10.95
N ASN A 122 2.19 -16.78 -10.40
CA ASN A 122 0.92 -16.69 -11.12
C ASN A 122 0.84 -15.52 -12.12
N PHE A 123 1.79 -14.59 -12.13
CA PHE A 123 1.85 -13.52 -13.12
C PHE A 123 2.53 -13.99 -14.41
N SER A 124 2.06 -13.47 -15.56
CA SER A 124 2.77 -13.65 -16.83
C SER A 124 4.15 -12.97 -16.79
N ASN A 125 5.06 -13.38 -17.67
CA ASN A 125 6.39 -12.76 -17.75
C ASN A 125 6.32 -11.25 -17.96
N THR A 126 5.38 -10.76 -18.77
CA THR A 126 5.19 -9.33 -19.00
C THR A 126 4.68 -8.61 -17.76
N GLN A 127 3.79 -9.24 -16.96
CA GLN A 127 3.34 -8.68 -15.69
C GLN A 127 4.46 -8.66 -14.64
N LYS A 128 5.26 -9.73 -14.57
CA LYS A 128 6.46 -9.78 -13.71
C LYS A 128 7.45 -8.66 -14.05
N SER A 129 7.68 -8.44 -15.35
CA SER A 129 8.51 -7.32 -15.82
C SER A 129 7.90 -5.96 -15.44
N ALA A 130 6.60 -5.79 -15.62
CA ALA A 130 5.90 -4.54 -15.26
C ALA A 130 6.04 -4.23 -13.76
N LEU A 131 5.86 -5.20 -12.88
CA LEU A 131 6.05 -5.04 -11.43
C LEU A 131 7.48 -4.60 -11.09
N LYS A 132 8.49 -5.24 -11.67
CA LYS A 132 9.91 -4.85 -11.48
C LYS A 132 10.18 -3.44 -12.00
N ILE A 133 9.62 -3.07 -13.16
CA ILE A 133 9.73 -1.73 -13.72
C ILE A 133 9.12 -0.69 -12.78
N ILE A 134 7.95 -0.97 -12.18
CA ILE A 134 7.33 -0.07 -11.20
C ILE A 134 8.26 0.15 -10.02
N VAL A 135 8.77 -0.92 -9.42
CA VAL A 135 9.67 -0.86 -8.25
C VAL A 135 10.94 -0.07 -8.57
N ASN A 136 11.61 -0.38 -9.68
CA ASN A 136 12.89 0.23 -10.05
C ASN A 136 12.76 1.71 -10.41
N ASN A 137 11.61 2.13 -10.97
CA ASN A 137 11.36 3.51 -11.39
C ASN A 137 10.46 4.29 -10.42
N LYS A 138 10.18 3.74 -9.23
CA LYS A 138 9.26 4.36 -8.24
C LYS A 138 7.91 4.74 -8.87
N GLY A 139 7.43 3.92 -9.78
CA GLY A 139 6.16 4.10 -10.46
C GLY A 139 6.09 5.21 -11.51
N ALA A 140 7.12 6.03 -11.66
CA ALA A 140 7.10 7.19 -12.54
C ALA A 140 7.73 6.92 -13.91
N ASN A 141 7.26 7.64 -14.95
CA ASN A 141 7.83 7.65 -16.30
C ASN A 141 8.03 6.27 -16.96
N LEU A 142 7.20 5.29 -16.59
CA LEU A 142 7.35 3.89 -17.02
C LEU A 142 7.31 3.70 -18.55
N LEU A 143 6.65 4.61 -19.27
CA LEU A 143 6.49 4.55 -20.73
C LEU A 143 7.54 5.38 -21.49
N SER A 144 8.58 5.86 -20.82
CA SER A 144 9.69 6.56 -21.47
C SER A 144 10.50 5.60 -22.36
N LYS A 145 11.10 6.13 -23.42
CA LYS A 145 11.92 5.31 -24.33
C LYS A 145 13.05 4.60 -23.61
N ASP A 146 13.68 5.28 -22.64
CA ASP A 146 14.81 4.75 -21.89
C ASP A 146 14.39 3.54 -21.04
N VAL A 147 13.26 3.64 -20.33
CA VAL A 147 12.73 2.52 -19.52
C VAL A 147 12.31 1.34 -20.40
N LEU A 148 11.65 1.61 -21.54
CA LEU A 148 11.21 0.57 -22.47
C LEU A 148 12.41 -0.17 -23.07
N ASN A 149 13.42 0.55 -23.52
CA ASN A 149 14.64 -0.02 -24.12
C ASN A 149 15.44 -0.80 -23.08
N LEU A 150 15.61 -0.26 -21.86
CA LEU A 150 16.37 -0.92 -20.78
C LEU A 150 15.77 -2.29 -20.41
N ASN A 151 14.43 -2.41 -20.50
CA ASN A 151 13.71 -3.63 -20.10
C ASN A 151 13.30 -4.51 -21.29
N ASP A 152 13.70 -4.18 -22.51
CA ASP A 152 13.34 -4.88 -23.76
C ASP A 152 11.83 -5.18 -23.85
N ILE A 153 11.01 -4.18 -23.56
CA ILE A 153 9.55 -4.31 -23.55
C ILE A 153 8.90 -3.28 -24.47
N SER A 154 7.95 -3.71 -25.28
CA SER A 154 7.18 -2.77 -26.11
C SER A 154 6.22 -1.95 -25.24
N LYS A 155 5.96 -0.69 -25.66
CA LYS A 155 4.99 0.18 -25.00
C LYS A 155 3.60 -0.47 -24.87
N SER A 156 3.13 -1.14 -25.92
CA SER A 156 1.83 -1.80 -25.94
C SER A 156 1.76 -2.97 -24.95
N SER A 157 2.82 -3.78 -24.88
CA SER A 157 2.92 -4.89 -23.93
C SER A 157 2.93 -4.41 -22.49
N LEU A 158 3.69 -3.35 -22.19
CA LEU A 158 3.73 -2.78 -20.83
C LEU A 158 2.37 -2.19 -20.44
N VAL A 159 1.73 -1.41 -21.31
CA VAL A 159 0.39 -0.85 -21.04
C VAL A 159 -0.64 -1.95 -20.82
N SER A 160 -0.64 -3.01 -21.62
CA SER A 160 -1.53 -4.16 -21.42
C SER A 160 -1.30 -4.84 -20.06
N ALA A 161 -0.03 -5.06 -19.69
CA ALA A 161 0.30 -5.64 -18.39
C ALA A 161 -0.13 -4.75 -17.21
N LEU A 162 0.10 -3.44 -17.28
CA LEU A 162 -0.33 -2.47 -16.28
C LEU A 162 -1.85 -2.50 -16.10
N ASN A 163 -2.62 -2.52 -17.18
CA ASN A 163 -4.09 -2.58 -17.11
C ASN A 163 -4.57 -3.86 -16.40
N VAL A 164 -4.00 -5.02 -16.74
CA VAL A 164 -4.37 -6.28 -16.07
C VAL A 164 -3.98 -6.27 -14.58
N LEU A 165 -2.84 -5.67 -14.22
CA LEU A 165 -2.42 -5.53 -12.81
C LEU A 165 -3.32 -4.56 -12.04
N LEU A 166 -3.82 -3.49 -12.68
CA LEU A 166 -4.84 -2.59 -12.13
C LEU A 166 -6.17 -3.32 -11.91
N ASP A 167 -6.64 -4.07 -12.91
CA ASP A 167 -7.89 -4.85 -12.82
C ASP A 167 -7.83 -5.92 -11.71
N LYS A 168 -6.64 -6.48 -11.48
CA LYS A 168 -6.37 -7.43 -10.39
C LYS A 168 -6.12 -6.76 -9.04
N GLU A 169 -6.09 -5.43 -8.99
CA GLU A 169 -5.77 -4.66 -7.77
C GLU A 169 -4.40 -4.97 -7.15
N VAL A 170 -3.47 -5.44 -7.94
CA VAL A 170 -2.07 -5.62 -7.51
C VAL A 170 -1.35 -4.29 -7.44
N ILE A 171 -1.70 -3.40 -8.36
CA ILE A 171 -1.20 -2.01 -8.43
C ILE A 171 -2.37 -1.03 -8.46
N ASP A 172 -2.09 0.21 -8.11
CA ASP A 172 -3.00 1.34 -8.35
C ASP A 172 -2.23 2.51 -8.94
N LYS A 173 -2.94 3.58 -9.30
CA LYS A 173 -2.38 4.76 -9.94
C LYS A 173 -2.87 6.03 -9.26
N SER A 174 -1.94 6.90 -8.90
CA SER A 174 -2.22 8.26 -8.40
C SER A 174 -1.33 9.25 -9.12
N ASP A 175 -1.90 10.38 -9.54
CA ASP A 175 -1.25 11.52 -10.22
C ASP A 175 -0.50 11.15 -11.50
N ASN A 176 0.01 10.34 -11.93
CA ASN A 176 0.79 9.83 -13.06
C ASN A 176 1.84 8.78 -12.66
N ALA A 177 1.82 8.33 -11.39
CA ALA A 177 2.65 7.25 -10.91
C ALA A 177 1.83 6.00 -10.59
N TYR A 178 2.40 4.83 -10.86
CA TYR A 178 1.86 3.55 -10.45
C TYR A 178 2.52 3.13 -9.15
N TYR A 179 1.76 2.51 -8.25
CA TYR A 179 2.30 1.94 -7.01
C TYR A 179 1.72 0.56 -6.75
N ILE A 180 2.45 -0.25 -6.03
CA ILE A 180 2.02 -1.59 -5.62
C ILE A 180 1.18 -1.44 -4.36
N ASN A 181 -0.02 -2.03 -4.36
CA ASN A 181 -0.97 -1.88 -3.26
C ASN A 181 -0.48 -2.52 -1.96
N ASP A 182 0.20 -3.65 -2.05
CA ASP A 182 0.84 -4.30 -0.91
C ASP A 182 2.29 -3.79 -0.77
N LYS A 183 2.52 -2.95 0.21
CA LYS A 183 3.83 -2.35 0.45
C LYS A 183 4.89 -3.39 0.86
N LEU A 184 4.49 -4.43 1.57
CA LEU A 184 5.40 -5.50 1.95
C LEU A 184 5.80 -6.35 0.72
N PHE A 185 4.83 -6.59 -0.18
CA PHE A 185 5.13 -7.23 -1.47
C PHE A 185 6.05 -6.36 -2.35
N GLU A 186 5.85 -5.04 -2.37
CA GLU A 186 6.79 -4.11 -3.03
C GLU A 186 8.22 -4.28 -2.50
N MET A 187 8.37 -4.38 -1.18
CA MET A 187 9.67 -4.58 -0.53
C MET A 187 10.28 -5.94 -0.84
N TRP A 188 9.45 -6.98 -0.92
CA TRP A 188 9.87 -8.32 -1.31
C TRP A 188 10.38 -8.38 -2.76
N LEU A 189 9.87 -7.53 -3.66
CA LEU A 189 10.29 -7.45 -5.06
C LEU A 189 11.65 -6.74 -5.27
N LYS A 190 12.15 -6.01 -4.28
CA LYS A 190 13.44 -5.29 -4.30
C LYS A 190 14.62 -6.22 -4.11
#